data_847e0ddfe77a348bd24de42d1ca4fd8f
#
_entry.id   847e0ddfe77a348bd24de42d1ca4fd8f
#
_cell.length_a   1.000
_cell.length_b   1.000
_cell.length_c   1.000
_cell.angle_alpha   90.00
_cell.angle_beta   90.00
_cell.angle_gamma   90.00
#
_symmetry.space_group_name_H-M   'P 1'
#
loop_
_entity.id
_entity.type
_entity.pdbx_description
1 polymer ?
#
loop_
_entity_poly.entity_id
_entity_poly.type
_entity_poly.pdbx_seq_one_letter_code
_entity_poly.pdbx_strand_id
1 'polypeptide(L)' 'QHSVRFERDKVMPKSEFDSFLLGYGFTASNLSYRFSDDELFFEYRMVIRTNNQDNLARLAAALRQLPTVRAFRISPTGD' A
#
# COMPACT_ATOMS: atom_id res chain seq x y z
N GLN A 1 -10.96 1.35 3.43
CA GLN A 1 -9.76 2.14 3.16
C GLN A 1 -8.51 1.31 3.41
N HIS A 2 -7.52 1.52 2.58
CA HIS A 2 -6.29 0.75 2.63
C HIS A 2 -5.12 1.66 2.97
N SER A 3 -4.10 1.10 3.60
CA SER A 3 -2.93 1.90 3.93
C SER A 3 -1.66 1.05 3.88
N VAL A 4 -0.55 1.71 3.54
CA VAL A 4 0.78 1.13 3.59
C VAL A 4 1.69 2.14 4.28
N ARG A 5 2.42 1.67 5.27
CA ARG A 5 3.27 2.51 6.10
C ARG A 5 4.73 2.13 5.88
N PHE A 6 5.54 3.13 5.57
CA PHE A 6 6.98 2.95 5.31
C PHE A 6 7.79 3.61 6.40
N GLU A 7 9.03 3.16 6.55
CA GLU A 7 10.01 3.94 7.29
C GLU A 7 10.14 5.32 6.65
N ARG A 8 10.30 6.34 7.49
CA ARG A 8 10.29 7.74 7.07
C ARG A 8 11.20 8.04 5.87
N ASP A 9 12.42 7.50 5.90
CA ASP A 9 13.42 7.83 4.90
C ASP A 9 13.49 6.83 3.75
N LYS A 10 12.55 5.87 3.73
CA LYS A 10 12.57 4.79 2.74
C LYS A 10 11.21 4.61 2.10
N VAL A 11 10.53 5.72 1.87
CA VAL A 11 9.22 5.72 1.25
C VAL A 11 9.37 5.42 -0.24
N MET A 12 8.60 4.46 -0.72
CA MET A 12 8.53 4.20 -2.15
C MET A 12 7.84 5.39 -2.82
N PRO A 13 8.45 6.01 -3.85
CA PRO A 13 7.79 7.13 -4.53
C PRO A 13 6.45 6.71 -5.14
N LYS A 14 5.54 7.68 -5.27
CA LYS A 14 4.17 7.38 -5.73
C LYS A 14 4.15 6.64 -7.05
N SER A 15 4.94 7.06 -8.03
CA SER A 15 4.92 6.40 -9.33
C SER A 15 5.40 4.96 -9.25
N GLU A 16 6.40 4.71 -8.43
CA GLU A 16 6.88 3.35 -8.21
C GLU A 16 5.85 2.52 -7.46
N PHE A 17 5.18 3.12 -6.50
CA PHE A 17 4.15 2.44 -5.73
C PHE A 17 2.96 2.08 -6.61
N ASP A 18 2.55 3.00 -7.49
CA ASP A 18 1.48 2.71 -8.46
C ASP A 18 1.86 1.54 -9.36
N SER A 19 3.10 1.52 -9.84
CA SER A 19 3.58 0.42 -10.69
C SER A 19 3.65 -0.89 -9.93
N PHE A 20 4.07 -0.83 -8.67
CA PHE A 20 4.11 -2.01 -7.82
C PHE A 20 2.71 -2.60 -7.65
N LEU A 21 1.73 -1.75 -7.35
CA LEU A 21 0.35 -2.20 -7.19
C LEU A 21 -0.19 -2.78 -8.49
N LEU A 22 0.09 -2.12 -9.60
CA LEU A 22 -0.37 -2.57 -10.91
C LEU A 22 0.20 -3.95 -11.24
N GLY A 23 1.45 -4.20 -10.85
CA GLY A 23 2.07 -5.49 -11.08
C GLY A 23 1.37 -6.64 -10.38
N TYR A 24 0.60 -6.34 -9.34
CA TYR A 24 -0.21 -7.33 -8.63
C TYR A 24 -1.69 -7.25 -8.99
N GLY A 25 -2.01 -6.49 -10.03
CA GLY A 25 -3.37 -6.44 -10.55
C GLY A 25 -4.25 -5.40 -9.87
N PHE A 26 -3.67 -4.38 -9.27
CA PHE A 26 -4.42 -3.34 -8.58
C PHE A 26 -4.23 -1.97 -9.21
N THR A 27 -5.30 -1.19 -9.20
CA THR A 27 -5.21 0.24 -9.46
C THR A 27 -5.57 0.96 -8.17
N ALA A 28 -4.96 2.13 -7.97
CA ALA A 28 -5.18 2.93 -6.77
C ALA A 28 -5.81 4.27 -7.13
N SER A 29 -6.67 4.74 -6.23
CA SER A 29 -7.27 6.07 -6.36
C SER A 29 -7.36 6.69 -4.98
N ASN A 30 -7.65 7.99 -4.97
CA ASN A 30 -7.83 8.75 -3.71
C ASN A 30 -6.62 8.61 -2.80
N LEU A 31 -5.43 8.70 -3.38
CA LEU A 31 -4.20 8.58 -2.63
C LEU A 31 -4.00 9.82 -1.76
N SER A 32 -3.74 9.60 -0.49
CA SER A 32 -3.38 10.66 0.44
C SER A 32 -2.17 10.23 1.24
N TYR A 33 -1.52 11.22 1.85
CA TYR A 33 -0.29 11.00 2.62
C TYR A 33 -0.50 11.36 4.07
N ARG A 34 0.22 10.66 4.93
CA ARG A 34 0.20 10.98 6.34
C ARG A 34 1.53 10.62 6.99
N PHE A 35 2.11 11.57 7.74
CA PHE A 35 3.17 11.26 8.70
C PHE A 35 2.53 10.77 9.99
N SER A 36 3.17 9.82 10.64
CA SER A 36 2.74 9.42 11.97
C SER A 36 3.08 10.54 12.97
N ASP A 37 2.40 10.52 14.12
CA ASP A 37 2.56 11.55 15.14
C ASP A 37 3.99 11.64 15.67
N ASP A 38 4.71 10.51 15.68
CA ASP A 38 6.09 10.46 16.14
C ASP A 38 7.08 10.72 15.01
N GLU A 39 6.59 10.97 13.79
CA GLU A 39 7.40 11.25 12.60
C GLU A 39 8.36 10.12 12.22
N LEU A 40 8.11 8.92 12.69
CA LEU A 40 8.94 7.76 12.34
C LEU A 40 8.50 7.08 11.06
N PHE A 41 7.23 7.28 10.66
CA PHE A 41 6.66 6.56 9.54
C PHE A 41 5.95 7.51 8.59
N PHE A 42 5.94 7.13 7.33
CA PHE A 42 5.17 7.81 6.30
C PHE A 42 4.14 6.82 5.76
N GLU A 43 2.91 7.25 5.63
CA GLU A 43 1.81 6.36 5.28
C GLU A 43 1.10 6.85 4.02
N TYR A 44 0.90 5.92 3.08
CA TYR A 44 -0.05 6.13 1.98
C TYR A 44 -1.39 5.55 2.39
N ARG A 45 -2.45 6.30 2.15
CA ARG A 45 -3.82 5.83 2.27
C ARG A 45 -4.50 5.95 0.92
N MET A 46 -5.23 4.92 0.53
CA MET A 46 -5.81 4.89 -0.81
C MET A 46 -6.97 3.90 -0.86
N VAL A 47 -7.66 3.94 -1.98
CA VAL A 47 -8.61 2.89 -2.37
C VAL A 47 -7.96 2.10 -3.49
N ILE A 48 -7.88 0.80 -3.35
CA ILE A 48 -7.32 -0.07 -4.39
C ILE A 48 -8.42 -0.98 -4.92
N ARG A 49 -8.31 -1.31 -6.20
CA ARG A 49 -9.29 -2.15 -6.88
C ARG A 49 -8.59 -3.20 -7.72
N THR A 50 -9.18 -4.36 -7.77
CA THR A 50 -8.68 -5.45 -8.60
C THR A 50 -9.87 -6.22 -9.17
N ASN A 51 -9.64 -6.89 -10.30
CA ASN A 51 -10.65 -7.76 -10.91
C ASN A 51 -10.61 -9.17 -10.36
N ASN A 52 -9.61 -9.49 -9.55
CA ASN A 52 -9.45 -10.85 -9.04
C ASN A 52 -9.08 -10.78 -7.56
N GLN A 53 -9.98 -11.26 -6.72
CA GLN A 53 -9.79 -11.23 -5.28
C GLN A 53 -8.57 -12.03 -4.81
N ASP A 54 -8.14 -13.00 -5.58
CA ASP A 54 -6.94 -13.77 -5.26
C ASP A 54 -5.69 -12.88 -5.24
N ASN A 55 -5.73 -11.74 -5.93
CA ASN A 55 -4.62 -10.80 -5.93
C ASN A 55 -4.36 -10.20 -4.56
N LEU A 56 -5.37 -10.18 -3.69
CA LEU A 56 -5.22 -9.57 -2.38
C LEU A 56 -4.18 -10.32 -1.53
N ALA A 57 -4.26 -11.64 -1.51
CA ALA A 57 -3.29 -12.44 -0.76
C ALA A 57 -1.88 -12.30 -1.34
N ARG A 58 -1.79 -12.22 -2.66
CA ARG A 58 -0.49 -12.05 -3.32
C ARG A 58 0.12 -10.69 -3.01
N LEU A 59 -0.71 -9.64 -2.99
CA LEU A 59 -0.24 -8.31 -2.61
C LEU A 59 0.24 -8.29 -1.16
N ALA A 60 -0.53 -8.90 -0.27
CA ALA A 60 -0.15 -8.96 1.14
C ALA A 60 1.20 -9.66 1.31
N ALA A 61 1.40 -10.77 0.62
CA ALA A 61 2.66 -11.50 0.68
C ALA A 61 3.81 -10.64 0.16
N ALA A 62 3.58 -9.90 -0.93
CA ALA A 62 4.61 -9.04 -1.51
C ALA A 62 4.96 -7.88 -0.56
N LEU A 63 3.97 -7.27 0.07
CA LEU A 63 4.21 -6.18 1.02
C LEU A 63 5.02 -6.68 2.22
N ARG A 64 4.76 -7.89 2.67
CA ARG A 64 5.50 -8.47 3.79
C ARG A 64 6.97 -8.71 3.44
N GLN A 65 7.29 -8.87 2.16
CA GLN A 65 8.66 -9.11 1.71
C GLN A 65 9.45 -7.81 1.55
N LEU A 66 8.79 -6.66 1.50
CA LEU A 66 9.48 -5.38 1.33
C LEU A 66 10.04 -4.93 2.68
N PRO A 67 11.39 -4.83 2.79
CA PRO A 67 11.99 -4.49 4.08
C PRO A 67 11.67 -3.08 4.55
N THR A 68 11.27 -2.20 3.65
CA THR A 68 10.96 -0.80 4.01
C THR A 68 9.52 -0.61 4.43
N VAL A 69 8.65 -1.61 4.22
CA VAL A 69 7.26 -1.56 4.69
C VAL A 69 7.22 -1.99 6.15
N ARG A 70 6.69 -1.12 7.00
CA ARG A 70 6.64 -1.39 8.44
C ARG A 70 5.27 -1.89 8.87
N ALA A 71 4.23 -1.49 8.15
CA ALA A 71 2.87 -1.93 8.44
C ALA A 71 2.01 -1.69 7.21
N PHE A 72 0.96 -2.46 7.09
CA PHE A 72 -0.03 -2.21 6.04
C PHE A 72 -1.38 -2.73 6.49
N ARG A 73 -2.42 -2.17 5.89
CA ARG A 73 -3.77 -2.65 6.09
C ARG A 73 -4.45 -2.71 4.73
N ILE A 74 -4.80 -3.89 4.31
CA ILE A 74 -5.56 -4.11 3.09
C ILE A 74 -6.66 -5.11 3.42
N SER A 75 -7.81 -4.95 2.80
CA SER A 75 -8.95 -5.80 3.08
C SER A 75 -9.81 -5.91 1.84
N PRO A 76 -10.63 -6.94 1.75
CA PRO A 76 -11.57 -7.02 0.65
C PRO A 76 -12.48 -5.80 0.66
N THR A 77 -12.79 -5.29 -0.54
CA THR A 77 -13.68 -4.15 -0.69
C THR A 77 -15.10 -4.64 -0.92
N GLY A 78 -16.01 -3.71 -0.95
CA GLY A 78 -17.41 -4.03 -1.16
C GLY A 78 -18.16 -4.28 0.12
N ASP A 79 -17.51 -4.10 1.16
CA ASP A 79 -18.08 -4.19 2.50
C ASP A 79 -18.49 -2.83 2.99
#